data_9f524333a2316ff49663e42b1ec56935
#
_entry.id   9f524333a2316ff49663e42b1ec56935
#
_cell.length_a   1.000
_cell.length_b   1.000
_cell.length_c   1.000
_cell.angle_alpha   90.00
_cell.angle_beta   90.00
_cell.angle_gamma   90.00
#
_symmetry.space_group_name_H-M   'P 1'
#
loop_
_entity.id
_entity.type
_entity.pdbx_description
1 polymer ?
#
loop_
_entity_poly.entity_id
_entity_poly.type
_entity_poly.pdbx_seq_one_letter_code
_entity_poly.pdbx_strand_id
1 'polypeptide(L)'
;MKKLTINQWAIEDRPREKMMLKGAEALSDAELLAILIGSGNTEESAVTLMQRTLACCNNDLNRLGKWEVHDFSRFKGLGPAKSITIMAALELGKRRKLQEHPEHTVIRSSNDIYEIFHPLLCDLTIEEFWVLLLNQATHVIDKVRISRGGIDQTSADVRSVLREEIGRAHV
;
A
#
# COMPACT_ATOMS: atom_id res chain seq x y z
N MET A 1 -18.50 32.25 4.53
CA MET A 1 -18.13 31.75 5.87
C MET A 1 -16.65 31.52 5.90
N LYS A 2 -15.89 32.14 6.85
CA LYS A 2 -14.46 31.84 7.05
C LYS A 2 -14.32 30.40 7.55
N LYS A 3 -13.64 29.51 6.79
CA LYS A 3 -13.35 28.16 7.24
C LYS A 3 -12.38 28.20 8.42
N LEU A 4 -12.70 27.51 9.51
CA LEU A 4 -11.84 27.35 10.67
C LEU A 4 -10.56 26.58 10.25
N THR A 5 -9.41 27.11 10.65
CA THR A 5 -8.13 26.38 10.55
C THR A 5 -8.08 25.29 11.62
N ILE A 6 -7.29 24.22 11.41
CA ILE A 6 -7.15 23.13 12.39
C ILE A 6 -6.74 23.65 13.78
N ASN A 7 -5.94 24.70 13.84
CA ASN A 7 -5.54 25.33 15.10
C ASN A 7 -6.68 26.01 15.87
N GLN A 8 -7.83 26.23 15.22
CA GLN A 8 -9.04 26.80 15.84
C GLN A 8 -10.04 25.71 16.28
N TRP A 9 -9.74 24.44 15.97
CA TRP A 9 -10.55 23.31 16.43
C TRP A 9 -10.30 23.04 17.92
N ALA A 10 -11.24 22.35 18.57
CA ALA A 10 -10.99 21.83 19.88
C ALA A 10 -9.74 20.92 19.86
N ILE A 11 -8.95 20.94 20.93
CA ILE A 11 -7.67 20.21 20.96
C ILE A 11 -7.88 18.72 20.65
N GLU A 12 -8.94 18.13 21.19
CA GLU A 12 -9.30 16.73 20.99
C GLU A 12 -9.73 16.36 19.56
N ASP A 13 -10.06 17.34 18.72
CA ASP A 13 -10.46 17.16 17.33
C ASP A 13 -9.30 17.39 16.34
N ARG A 14 -8.17 17.93 16.82
CA ARG A 14 -7.00 18.10 15.98
C ARG A 14 -6.34 16.75 15.75
N PRO A 15 -6.05 16.36 14.50
CA PRO A 15 -5.61 14.98 14.20
C PRO A 15 -4.40 14.49 15.00
N ARG A 16 -3.39 15.32 15.22
CA ARG A 16 -2.19 14.94 15.99
C ARG A 16 -2.49 14.76 17.46
N GLU A 17 -3.18 15.67 18.05
CA GLU A 17 -3.60 15.64 19.44
C GLU A 17 -4.61 14.50 19.69
N LYS A 18 -5.55 14.30 18.76
CA LYS A 18 -6.49 13.17 18.78
C LYS A 18 -5.75 11.83 18.74
N MET A 19 -4.72 11.70 17.89
CA MET A 19 -3.88 10.51 17.84
C MET A 19 -3.15 10.24 19.16
N MET A 20 -2.61 11.29 19.79
CA MET A 20 -1.91 11.18 21.09
C MET A 20 -2.86 10.80 22.21
N LEU A 21 -4.08 11.31 22.24
CA LEU A 21 -5.05 11.12 23.32
C LEU A 21 -5.85 9.84 23.17
N LYS A 22 -6.22 9.46 21.94
CA LYS A 22 -7.20 8.39 21.65
C LYS A 22 -6.63 7.25 20.81
N GLY A 23 -5.36 7.31 20.39
CA GLY A 23 -4.74 6.32 19.53
C GLY A 23 -5.05 6.51 18.03
N ALA A 24 -4.33 5.76 17.18
CA ALA A 24 -4.47 5.87 15.72
C ALA A 24 -5.84 5.36 15.22
N GLU A 25 -6.41 4.37 15.86
CA GLU A 25 -7.70 3.77 15.55
C GLU A 25 -8.90 4.72 15.67
N ALA A 26 -8.73 5.80 16.42
CA ALA A 26 -9.76 6.83 16.56
C ALA A 26 -9.79 7.82 15.37
N LEU A 27 -8.80 7.76 14.48
CA LEU A 27 -8.68 8.66 13.35
C LEU A 27 -9.26 8.04 12.07
N SER A 28 -9.90 8.88 11.26
CA SER A 28 -10.26 8.52 9.89
C SER A 28 -9.01 8.50 8.98
N ASP A 29 -9.08 7.81 7.83
CA ASP A 29 -8.01 7.80 6.82
C ASP A 29 -7.62 9.21 6.39
N ALA A 30 -8.61 10.11 6.24
CA ALA A 30 -8.36 11.51 5.90
C ALA A 30 -7.56 12.25 6.99
N GLU A 31 -7.82 11.97 8.26
CA GLU A 31 -7.06 12.56 9.39
C GLU A 31 -5.64 12.00 9.45
N LEU A 32 -5.45 10.71 9.22
CA LEU A 32 -4.13 10.08 9.15
C LEU A 32 -3.29 10.67 8.00
N LEU A 33 -3.87 10.76 6.81
CA LEU A 33 -3.22 11.39 5.66
C LEU A 33 -2.94 12.88 5.89
N ALA A 34 -3.84 13.59 6.60
CA ALA A 34 -3.64 15.00 6.96
C ALA A 34 -2.43 15.19 7.91
N ILE A 35 -2.18 14.24 8.81
CA ILE A 35 -0.96 14.24 9.65
C ILE A 35 0.30 14.14 8.78
N LEU A 36 0.30 13.25 7.77
CA LEU A 36 1.43 13.03 6.87
C LEU A 36 1.77 14.29 6.06
N ILE A 37 0.77 14.94 5.46
CA ILE A 37 1.01 16.14 4.64
C ILE A 37 1.27 17.42 5.47
N GLY A 38 0.94 17.41 6.77
CA GLY A 38 1.21 18.44 7.75
C GLY A 38 0.41 19.74 7.59
N SER A 39 0.06 20.14 6.38
CA SER A 39 -0.67 21.40 6.10
C SER A 39 -1.56 21.24 4.86
N GLY A 40 -2.71 21.92 4.86
CA GLY A 40 -3.56 22.08 3.68
C GLY A 40 -3.01 23.11 2.69
N ASN A 41 -3.93 23.87 2.08
CA ASN A 41 -3.64 25.00 1.22
C ASN A 41 -4.31 26.27 1.77
N THR A 42 -4.27 27.36 1.01
CA THR A 42 -4.88 28.64 1.40
C THR A 42 -6.41 28.61 1.51
N GLU A 43 -7.05 27.61 0.90
CA GLU A 43 -8.51 27.52 0.77
C GLU A 43 -9.12 26.44 1.67
N GLU A 44 -8.33 25.42 2.04
CA GLU A 44 -8.82 24.26 2.79
C GLU A 44 -7.80 23.70 3.78
N SER A 45 -8.30 23.10 4.87
CA SER A 45 -7.46 22.42 5.85
C SER A 45 -6.82 21.15 5.26
N ALA A 46 -5.80 20.61 5.93
CA ALA A 46 -5.19 19.34 5.55
C ALA A 46 -6.23 18.21 5.53
N VAL A 47 -7.13 18.16 6.52
CA VAL A 47 -8.18 17.13 6.59
C VAL A 47 -9.16 17.25 5.42
N THR A 48 -9.65 18.48 5.15
CA THR A 48 -10.59 18.70 4.03
C THR A 48 -9.95 18.36 2.68
N LEU A 49 -8.66 18.71 2.50
CA LEU A 49 -7.90 18.37 1.30
C LEU A 49 -7.81 16.84 1.12
N MET A 50 -7.52 16.09 2.19
CA MET A 50 -7.44 14.63 2.12
C MET A 50 -8.81 13.97 1.95
N GLN A 51 -9.87 14.49 2.55
CA GLN A 51 -11.25 14.02 2.29
C GLN A 51 -11.61 14.14 0.81
N ARG A 52 -11.29 15.27 0.19
CA ARG A 52 -11.53 15.50 -1.23
C ARG A 52 -10.68 14.60 -2.13
N THR A 53 -9.43 14.37 -1.74
CA THR A 53 -8.51 13.47 -2.44
C THR A 53 -9.00 12.02 -2.38
N LEU A 54 -9.38 11.53 -1.20
CA LEU A 54 -9.93 10.18 -1.01
C LEU A 54 -11.25 9.98 -1.74
N ALA A 55 -12.12 10.98 -1.79
CA ALA A 55 -13.37 10.88 -2.53
C ALA A 55 -13.15 10.58 -4.03
N CYS A 56 -12.05 11.05 -4.63
CA CYS A 56 -11.71 10.76 -6.03
C CYS A 56 -11.30 9.29 -6.27
N CYS A 57 -10.90 8.57 -5.24
CA CYS A 57 -10.63 7.12 -5.29
C CYS A 57 -11.66 6.28 -4.53
N ASN A 58 -12.89 6.82 -4.33
CA ASN A 58 -14.00 6.18 -3.63
C ASN A 58 -13.68 5.78 -2.18
N ASN A 59 -12.82 6.54 -1.49
CA ASN A 59 -12.31 6.28 -0.15
C ASN A 59 -11.59 4.91 -0.04
N ASP A 60 -10.96 4.44 -1.11
CA ASP A 60 -10.24 3.18 -1.19
C ASP A 60 -8.72 3.45 -1.18
N LEU A 61 -8.04 3.04 -0.09
CA LEU A 61 -6.60 3.19 0.06
C LEU A 61 -5.80 2.35 -0.94
N ASN A 62 -6.35 1.22 -1.42
CA ASN A 62 -5.69 0.42 -2.46
C ASN A 62 -5.68 1.17 -3.80
N ARG A 63 -6.76 1.91 -4.10
CA ARG A 63 -6.78 2.79 -5.27
C ARG A 63 -5.85 3.97 -5.13
N LEU A 64 -5.80 4.57 -3.94
CA LEU A 64 -4.85 5.66 -3.64
C LEU A 64 -3.40 5.20 -3.79
N GLY A 65 -3.11 3.95 -3.39
CA GLY A 65 -1.78 3.33 -3.49
C GLY A 65 -1.26 3.12 -4.92
N LYS A 66 -2.16 3.19 -5.92
CA LYS A 66 -1.81 3.10 -7.35
C LYS A 66 -1.50 4.46 -7.98
N TRP A 67 -1.74 5.56 -7.25
CA TRP A 67 -1.51 6.91 -7.76
C TRP A 67 -0.03 7.23 -7.82
N GLU A 68 0.32 7.98 -8.85
CA GLU A 68 1.65 8.57 -9.04
C GLU A 68 1.67 10.04 -8.63
N VAL A 69 2.85 10.65 -8.58
CA VAL A 69 3.03 12.06 -8.18
C VAL A 69 2.14 13.01 -9.01
N HIS A 70 1.95 12.71 -10.29
CA HIS A 70 1.14 13.55 -11.16
C HIS A 70 -0.37 13.52 -10.81
N ASP A 71 -0.89 12.39 -10.30
CA ASP A 71 -2.28 12.28 -9.88
C ASP A 71 -2.59 13.17 -8.68
N PHE A 72 -1.67 13.17 -7.71
CA PHE A 72 -1.76 14.06 -6.56
C PHE A 72 -1.63 15.53 -6.94
N SER A 73 -0.81 15.85 -7.94
CA SER A 73 -0.56 17.23 -8.38
C SER A 73 -1.80 17.94 -8.95
N ARG A 74 -2.87 17.21 -9.26
CA ARG A 74 -4.18 17.77 -9.64
C ARG A 74 -4.86 18.51 -8.49
N PHE A 75 -4.43 18.25 -7.26
CA PHE A 75 -5.00 18.86 -6.07
C PHE A 75 -4.12 20.02 -5.60
N LYS A 76 -4.67 21.24 -5.64
CA LYS A 76 -3.98 22.42 -5.13
C LYS A 76 -3.56 22.21 -3.67
N GLY A 77 -2.26 22.26 -3.40
CA GLY A 77 -1.69 22.03 -2.07
C GLY A 77 -1.06 20.65 -1.88
N LEU A 78 -1.16 19.74 -2.86
CA LEU A 78 -0.40 18.48 -2.92
C LEU A 78 0.70 18.62 -3.98
N GLY A 79 1.80 19.23 -3.58
CA GLY A 79 3.02 19.26 -4.39
C GLY A 79 3.82 17.96 -4.29
N PRO A 80 4.91 17.82 -5.08
CA PRO A 80 5.71 16.57 -5.13
C PRO A 80 6.15 16.06 -3.75
N ALA A 81 6.59 16.93 -2.87
CA ALA A 81 7.04 16.53 -1.52
C ALA A 81 5.95 15.84 -0.71
N LYS A 82 4.73 16.40 -0.66
CA LYS A 82 3.60 15.81 0.06
C LYS A 82 3.13 14.52 -0.59
N SER A 83 3.11 14.46 -1.93
CA SER A 83 2.77 13.25 -2.69
C SER A 83 3.72 12.11 -2.37
N ILE A 84 5.03 12.37 -2.40
CA ILE A 84 6.06 11.39 -2.05
C ILE A 84 5.91 10.91 -0.61
N THR A 85 5.57 11.80 0.33
CA THR A 85 5.32 11.41 1.73
C THR A 85 4.17 10.42 1.85
N ILE A 86 3.05 10.66 1.15
CA ILE A 86 1.91 9.74 1.13
C ILE A 86 2.32 8.39 0.50
N MET A 87 2.95 8.42 -0.66
CA MET A 87 3.39 7.22 -1.38
C MET A 87 4.36 6.39 -0.54
N ALA A 88 5.31 7.03 0.14
CA ALA A 88 6.24 6.34 1.04
C ALA A 88 5.54 5.68 2.23
N ALA A 89 4.53 6.33 2.82
CA ALA A 89 3.77 5.76 3.92
C ALA A 89 2.94 4.55 3.48
N LEU A 90 2.30 4.61 2.31
CA LEU A 90 1.55 3.49 1.73
C LEU A 90 2.48 2.31 1.39
N GLU A 91 3.65 2.57 0.82
CA GLU A 91 4.67 1.54 0.54
C GLU A 91 5.18 0.88 1.83
N LEU A 92 5.42 1.64 2.90
CA LEU A 92 5.81 1.08 4.19
C LEU A 92 4.72 0.18 4.78
N GLY A 93 3.45 0.59 4.68
CA GLY A 93 2.31 -0.23 5.09
C GLY A 93 2.23 -1.55 4.33
N LYS A 94 2.47 -1.51 3.01
CA LYS A 94 2.55 -2.70 2.15
C LYS A 94 3.69 -3.63 2.57
N ARG A 95 4.90 -3.10 2.77
CA ARG A 95 6.07 -3.89 3.22
C ARG A 95 5.84 -4.50 4.59
N ARG A 96 5.21 -3.76 5.52
CA ARG A 96 4.84 -4.29 6.83
C ARG A 96 3.93 -5.51 6.69
N LYS A 97 2.85 -5.41 5.89
CA LYS A 97 1.95 -6.53 5.64
C LYS A 97 2.67 -7.75 5.05
N LEU A 98 3.69 -7.54 4.19
CA LEU A 98 4.52 -8.62 3.64
C LEU A 98 5.40 -9.30 4.68
N GLN A 99 5.85 -8.56 5.70
CA GLN A 99 6.67 -9.11 6.80
C GLN A 99 5.84 -9.87 7.83
N GLU A 100 4.53 -9.59 7.94
CA GLU A 100 3.62 -10.29 8.86
C GLU A 100 3.31 -11.73 8.41
N HIS A 101 3.71 -12.14 7.20
CA HIS A 101 3.62 -13.53 6.74
C HIS A 101 4.92 -14.27 7.08
N PRO A 102 4.95 -15.08 8.15
CA PRO A 102 6.15 -15.82 8.53
C PRO A 102 6.56 -16.80 7.42
N GLU A 103 7.86 -17.03 7.28
CA GLU A 103 8.48 -17.94 6.31
C GLU A 103 8.02 -19.40 6.43
N HIS A 104 7.16 -19.72 7.42
CA HIS A 104 6.65 -21.06 7.72
C HIS A 104 5.13 -21.18 7.54
N THR A 105 4.52 -20.37 6.69
CA THR A 105 3.08 -20.50 6.42
C THR A 105 2.79 -21.84 5.73
N VAL A 106 1.95 -22.65 6.36
CA VAL A 106 1.44 -23.90 5.76
C VAL A 106 0.32 -23.57 4.80
N ILE A 107 0.43 -24.01 3.55
CA ILE A 107 -0.63 -23.84 2.55
C ILE A 107 -1.63 -24.96 2.68
N ARG A 108 -2.87 -24.61 3.00
CA ARG A 108 -4.00 -25.54 3.14
C ARG A 108 -5.10 -25.28 2.13
N SER A 109 -5.12 -24.08 1.56
CA SER A 109 -6.18 -23.64 0.65
C SER A 109 -5.64 -22.63 -0.37
N SER A 110 -6.39 -22.41 -1.45
CA SER A 110 -6.10 -21.34 -2.41
C SER A 110 -6.19 -19.94 -1.78
N ASN A 111 -6.96 -19.79 -0.70
CA ASN A 111 -7.04 -18.53 0.02
C ASN A 111 -5.71 -18.17 0.70
N ASP A 112 -4.98 -19.14 1.22
CA ASP A 112 -3.66 -18.92 1.83
C ASP A 112 -2.67 -18.38 0.78
N ILE A 113 -2.73 -18.90 -0.44
CA ILE A 113 -1.93 -18.41 -1.58
C ILE A 113 -2.34 -16.98 -1.95
N TYR A 114 -3.65 -16.71 -1.98
CA TYR A 114 -4.17 -15.36 -2.25
C TYR A 114 -3.66 -14.35 -1.21
N GLU A 115 -3.72 -14.66 0.08
CA GLU A 115 -3.22 -13.77 1.15
C GLU A 115 -1.72 -13.48 1.03
N ILE A 116 -0.94 -14.45 0.53
CA ILE A 116 0.50 -14.28 0.29
C ILE A 116 0.77 -13.36 -0.91
N PHE A 117 0.03 -13.53 -2.00
CA PHE A 117 0.33 -12.84 -3.25
C PHE A 117 -0.45 -11.55 -3.45
N HIS A 118 -1.66 -11.42 -2.88
CA HIS A 118 -2.47 -10.22 -3.03
C HIS A 118 -1.72 -8.93 -2.67
N PRO A 119 -0.99 -8.83 -1.52
CA PRO A 119 -0.23 -7.62 -1.21
C PRO A 119 0.92 -7.32 -2.17
N LEU A 120 1.44 -8.35 -2.86
CA LEU A 120 2.49 -8.19 -3.87
C LEU A 120 1.96 -7.69 -5.21
N LEU A 121 0.76 -8.17 -5.60
CA LEU A 121 0.26 -8.08 -6.96
C LEU A 121 -0.85 -7.03 -7.13
N CYS A 122 -1.58 -6.65 -6.06
CA CYS A 122 -2.77 -5.81 -6.15
C CYS A 122 -2.53 -4.41 -6.75
N ASP A 123 -1.31 -3.88 -6.65
CA ASP A 123 -0.94 -2.55 -7.14
C ASP A 123 -0.17 -2.57 -8.46
N LEU A 124 0.08 -3.76 -9.03
CA LEU A 124 0.81 -3.87 -10.28
C LEU A 124 -0.05 -3.42 -11.47
N THR A 125 0.56 -2.65 -12.35
CA THR A 125 -0.02 -2.22 -13.64
C THR A 125 0.40 -3.12 -14.80
N ILE A 126 1.29 -4.08 -14.55
CA ILE A 126 1.83 -5.04 -15.51
C ILE A 126 1.71 -6.45 -14.96
N GLU A 127 1.58 -7.43 -15.84
CA GLU A 127 1.52 -8.84 -15.47
C GLU A 127 2.88 -9.33 -14.96
N GLU A 128 2.85 -10.11 -13.89
CA GLU A 128 4.01 -10.83 -13.38
C GLU A 128 3.67 -12.31 -13.16
N PHE A 129 4.62 -13.19 -13.44
CA PHE A 129 4.50 -14.60 -13.15
C PHE A 129 5.38 -14.96 -11.96
N TRP A 130 4.75 -15.54 -10.93
CA TRP A 130 5.38 -15.92 -9.69
C TRP A 130 5.22 -17.41 -9.42
N VAL A 131 6.21 -18.00 -8.76
CA VAL A 131 6.19 -19.38 -8.27
C VAL A 131 6.33 -19.35 -6.76
N LEU A 132 5.47 -20.12 -6.09
CA LEU A 132 5.54 -20.39 -4.67
C LEU A 132 6.19 -21.77 -4.47
N LEU A 133 7.35 -21.78 -3.83
CA LEU A 133 8.07 -23.01 -3.51
C LEU A 133 7.59 -23.54 -2.16
N LEU A 134 7.16 -24.81 -2.14
CA LEU A 134 6.67 -25.48 -0.94
C LEU A 134 7.50 -26.73 -0.66
N ASN A 135 7.69 -27.05 0.62
CA ASN A 135 8.21 -28.37 0.99
C ASN A 135 7.13 -29.45 0.95
N GLN A 136 7.50 -30.70 1.22
CA GLN A 136 6.56 -31.84 1.21
C GLN A 136 5.43 -31.71 2.24
N ALA A 137 5.63 -30.93 3.29
CA ALA A 137 4.62 -30.64 4.32
C ALA A 137 3.82 -29.36 4.01
N THR A 138 3.86 -28.87 2.76
CA THR A 138 3.18 -27.66 2.26
C THR A 138 3.58 -26.37 2.97
N HIS A 139 4.73 -26.32 3.66
CA HIS A 139 5.28 -25.08 4.17
C HIS A 139 5.92 -24.26 3.05
N VAL A 140 5.73 -22.95 3.08
CA VAL A 140 6.35 -22.04 2.14
C VAL A 140 7.86 -22.00 2.39
N ILE A 141 8.63 -22.33 1.35
CA ILE A 141 10.09 -22.21 1.32
C ILE A 141 10.47 -20.82 0.82
N ASP A 142 9.91 -20.42 -0.34
CA ASP A 142 10.22 -19.13 -0.95
C ASP A 142 9.17 -18.69 -1.97
N LYS A 143 9.23 -17.42 -2.36
CA LYS A 143 8.40 -16.78 -3.39
C LYS A 143 9.33 -16.20 -4.46
N VAL A 144 9.28 -16.73 -5.67
CA VAL A 144 10.20 -16.34 -6.75
C VAL A 144 9.43 -15.71 -7.90
N ARG A 145 9.83 -14.51 -8.30
CA ARG A 145 9.32 -13.90 -9.52
C ARG A 145 10.10 -14.43 -10.71
N ILE A 146 9.43 -15.17 -11.59
CA ILE A 146 10.03 -15.78 -12.79
C ILE A 146 10.08 -14.80 -13.96
N SER A 147 8.99 -14.06 -14.18
CA SER A 147 8.95 -13.08 -15.27
C SER A 147 8.10 -11.86 -14.91
N ARG A 148 8.42 -10.77 -15.59
CA ARG A 148 7.68 -9.52 -15.55
C ARG A 148 7.34 -9.16 -16.99
N GLY A 149 6.04 -9.06 -17.29
CA GLY A 149 5.56 -8.86 -18.65
C GLY A 149 5.97 -7.55 -19.27
N GLY A 150 6.07 -7.58 -20.63
CA GLY A 150 5.99 -6.41 -21.47
C GLY A 150 4.54 -6.11 -21.84
N ILE A 151 4.32 -5.16 -22.74
CA ILE A 151 2.99 -4.63 -23.12
C ILE A 151 2.03 -5.73 -23.66
N ASP A 152 2.53 -6.85 -24.19
CA ASP A 152 1.70 -7.84 -24.90
C ASP A 152 1.67 -9.26 -24.31
N GLN A 153 2.67 -9.74 -23.56
CA GLN A 153 2.66 -11.11 -22.99
C GLN A 153 3.68 -11.28 -21.86
N THR A 154 3.28 -12.00 -20.80
CA THR A 154 4.19 -12.55 -19.79
C THR A 154 4.50 -14.00 -20.15
N SER A 155 5.69 -14.29 -20.70
CA SER A 155 6.11 -15.65 -20.97
C SER A 155 6.65 -16.31 -19.70
N ALA A 156 6.02 -17.41 -19.28
CA ALA A 156 6.56 -18.30 -18.28
C ALA A 156 7.52 -19.31 -18.95
N ASP A 157 8.83 -19.07 -18.81
CA ASP A 157 9.80 -20.07 -19.27
C ASP A 157 9.89 -21.23 -18.27
N VAL A 158 9.43 -22.41 -18.68
CA VAL A 158 9.43 -23.64 -17.88
C VAL A 158 10.85 -23.99 -17.36
N ARG A 159 11.90 -23.68 -18.12
CA ARG A 159 13.27 -23.92 -17.68
C ARG A 159 13.67 -23.03 -16.51
N SER A 160 13.21 -21.79 -16.50
CA SER A 160 13.42 -20.88 -15.38
C SER A 160 12.69 -21.34 -14.13
N VAL A 161 11.46 -21.84 -14.25
CA VAL A 161 10.71 -22.43 -13.13
C VAL A 161 11.45 -23.64 -12.56
N LEU A 162 11.85 -24.61 -13.40
CA LEU A 162 12.55 -25.80 -12.97
C LEU A 162 13.93 -25.52 -12.38
N ARG A 163 14.64 -24.49 -12.87
CA ARG A 163 15.93 -24.11 -12.32
C ARG A 163 15.81 -23.61 -10.87
N GLU A 164 14.79 -22.84 -10.57
CA GLU A 164 14.53 -22.37 -9.20
C GLU A 164 14.11 -23.50 -8.27
N GLU A 165 13.31 -24.45 -8.74
CA GLU A 165 12.91 -25.64 -7.99
C GLU A 165 14.12 -26.55 -7.69
N ILE A 166 14.93 -26.92 -8.71
CA ILE A 166 16.07 -27.82 -8.57
C ILE A 166 17.20 -27.17 -7.75
N GLY A 167 17.45 -25.88 -7.95
CA GLY A 167 18.53 -25.16 -7.25
C GLY A 167 18.32 -25.08 -5.73
N ARG A 168 17.09 -25.27 -5.23
CA ARG A 168 16.72 -25.16 -3.81
C ARG A 168 16.24 -26.47 -3.18
N ALA A 169 16.13 -27.55 -3.96
CA ALA A 169 15.74 -28.87 -3.46
C ALA A 169 16.86 -29.58 -2.65
N HIS A 170 18.02 -28.96 -2.53
CA HIS A 170 19.19 -29.52 -1.87
C HIS A 170 19.64 -28.77 -0.59
N VAL A 171 18.73 -28.01 0.03
CA VAL A 171 19.00 -27.35 1.33
C VAL A 171 18.12 -27.95 2.42
#